data_409b6d6c8cc6cf13d8496b73d377ed3f
#
_entry.id   409b6d6c8cc6cf13d8496b73d377ed3f
#
_cell.length_a   1.000
_cell.length_b   1.000
_cell.length_c   1.000
_cell.angle_alpha   90.00
_cell.angle_beta   90.00
_cell.angle_gamma   90.00
#
_symmetry.space_group_name_H-M   'P 1'
#
loop_
_entity.id
_entity.type
_entity.pdbx_description
1 polymer ?
#
loop_
_entity_poly.entity_id
_entity_poly.type
_entity_poly.pdbx_seq_one_letter_code
_entity_poly.pdbx_strand_id
1 'polypeptide(L)'
;MINLQGKTALITGASRGIGRAIALLFADHGCNIAFTDICENQDSNELTTTLQAKGVQALFIPSNAADFTAAHDVIQQVVDTFGKLDILVCNAGITRDTLLMRMTEQQWDDVLNVNLKSVFNYCHAATPQMMRQRSGSIIAMSSVVGIGGNAGQANYAASKAGIIGFIKSLSKELGARNIRANAIAPGFILTEMTLALPDEVRAEMIKMIPMRRCGETEEVAKVALFLASDLSSYVSGQVISVNGAMG
;
A
#
# COMPACT_ATOMS: atom_id res chain seq x y z
N MET A 1 -2.25 -15.81 -18.18
CA MET A 1 -3.13 -14.70 -17.72
C MET A 1 -3.02 -14.68 -16.19
N ILE A 2 -2.82 -13.52 -15.56
CA ILE A 2 -2.78 -13.44 -14.08
C ILE A 2 -4.18 -13.78 -13.56
N ASN A 3 -4.25 -14.62 -12.53
CA ASN A 3 -5.51 -15.03 -11.92
C ASN A 3 -5.37 -14.95 -10.39
N LEU A 4 -6.26 -14.22 -9.74
CA LEU A 4 -6.38 -14.14 -8.28
C LEU A 4 -7.70 -14.76 -7.78
N GLN A 5 -8.38 -15.53 -8.62
CA GLN A 5 -9.68 -16.12 -8.27
C GLN A 5 -9.60 -16.96 -7.00
N GLY A 6 -10.52 -16.70 -6.09
CA GLY A 6 -10.57 -17.35 -4.80
C GLY A 6 -9.49 -16.91 -3.81
N LYS A 7 -8.61 -15.96 -4.15
CA LYS A 7 -7.70 -15.30 -3.20
C LYS A 7 -8.43 -14.21 -2.42
N THR A 8 -7.93 -13.87 -1.24
CA THR A 8 -8.41 -12.78 -0.40
C THR A 8 -7.30 -11.77 -0.18
N ALA A 9 -7.55 -10.52 -0.50
CA ALA A 9 -6.65 -9.40 -0.25
C ALA A 9 -7.20 -8.46 0.81
N LEU A 10 -6.33 -7.96 1.70
CA LEU A 10 -6.59 -6.81 2.55
C LEU A 10 -5.75 -5.63 2.07
N ILE A 11 -6.38 -4.47 1.87
CA ILE A 11 -5.72 -3.25 1.37
C ILE A 11 -6.03 -2.10 2.34
N THR A 12 -5.00 -1.50 2.94
CA THR A 12 -5.19 -0.38 3.88
C THR A 12 -5.22 0.96 3.15
N GLY A 13 -6.12 1.88 3.56
CA GLY A 13 -6.26 3.20 2.94
C GLY A 13 -6.73 3.10 1.48
N ALA A 14 -7.77 2.29 1.21
CA ALA A 14 -8.14 1.96 -0.16
C ALA A 14 -9.38 2.68 -0.69
N SER A 15 -10.01 3.57 0.06
CA SER A 15 -11.20 4.28 -0.42
C SER A 15 -10.92 5.13 -1.67
N ARG A 16 -9.67 5.57 -1.86
CA ARG A 16 -9.25 6.42 -2.98
C ARG A 16 -7.82 6.12 -3.48
N GLY A 17 -7.42 6.81 -4.55
CA GLY A 17 -6.05 6.83 -5.07
C GLY A 17 -5.51 5.45 -5.44
N ILE A 18 -4.25 5.19 -5.10
CA ILE A 18 -3.53 3.95 -5.44
C ILE A 18 -4.22 2.72 -4.81
N GLY A 19 -4.65 2.82 -3.55
CA GLY A 19 -5.32 1.71 -2.87
C GLY A 19 -6.60 1.29 -3.57
N ARG A 20 -7.42 2.26 -4.02
CA ARG A 20 -8.64 2.02 -4.79
C ARG A 20 -8.33 1.34 -6.14
N ALA A 21 -7.32 1.84 -6.86
CA ALA A 21 -6.91 1.24 -8.13
C ALA A 21 -6.45 -0.22 -7.96
N ILE A 22 -5.71 -0.52 -6.88
CA ILE A 22 -5.30 -1.89 -6.56
C ILE A 22 -6.52 -2.76 -6.26
N ALA A 23 -7.47 -2.28 -5.44
CA ALA A 23 -8.67 -3.02 -5.08
C ALA A 23 -9.50 -3.38 -6.33
N LEU A 24 -9.72 -2.41 -7.21
CA LEU A 24 -10.47 -2.60 -8.45
C LEU A 24 -9.78 -3.58 -9.40
N LEU A 25 -8.47 -3.44 -9.59
CA LEU A 25 -7.72 -4.33 -10.48
C LEU A 25 -7.64 -5.75 -9.92
N PHE A 26 -7.49 -5.94 -8.60
CA PHE A 26 -7.49 -7.28 -7.99
C PHE A 26 -8.87 -7.94 -8.14
N ALA A 27 -9.95 -7.18 -7.98
CA ALA A 27 -11.32 -7.66 -8.19
C ALA A 27 -11.56 -8.08 -9.65
N ASP A 28 -11.03 -7.36 -10.64
CA ASP A 28 -11.09 -7.75 -12.06
C ASP A 28 -10.40 -9.10 -12.34
N HIS A 29 -9.51 -9.52 -11.43
CA HIS A 29 -8.82 -10.81 -11.49
C HIS A 29 -9.41 -11.86 -10.53
N GLY A 30 -10.64 -11.60 -9.99
CA GLY A 30 -11.41 -12.55 -9.18
C GLY A 30 -11.02 -12.61 -7.69
N CYS A 31 -10.26 -11.63 -7.18
CA CYS A 31 -9.86 -11.55 -5.78
C CYS A 31 -10.98 -11.00 -4.91
N ASN A 32 -11.27 -11.65 -3.78
CA ASN A 32 -12.11 -11.05 -2.72
C ASN A 32 -11.34 -9.94 -2.01
N ILE A 33 -11.99 -8.83 -1.73
CA ILE A 33 -11.36 -7.62 -1.21
C ILE A 33 -11.91 -7.26 0.16
N ALA A 34 -11.04 -7.26 1.17
CA ALA A 34 -11.22 -6.46 2.37
C ALA A 34 -10.43 -5.16 2.21
N PHE A 35 -10.96 -4.07 2.71
CA PHE A 35 -10.22 -2.81 2.70
C PHE A 35 -10.56 -1.94 3.90
N THR A 36 -9.61 -1.10 4.30
CA THR A 36 -9.78 -0.18 5.42
C THR A 36 -9.59 1.26 4.99
N ASP A 37 -10.22 2.15 5.72
CA ASP A 37 -9.92 3.57 5.77
C ASP A 37 -10.26 4.09 7.17
N ILE A 38 -9.92 5.36 7.48
CA ILE A 38 -10.10 5.91 8.83
C ILE A 38 -11.57 5.95 9.26
N CYS A 39 -12.48 6.18 8.33
CA CYS A 39 -13.92 6.21 8.56
C CYS A 39 -14.69 5.79 7.32
N GLU A 40 -15.92 5.39 7.53
CA GLU A 40 -16.89 5.19 6.45
C GLU A 40 -17.26 6.55 5.83
N ASN A 41 -17.28 6.59 4.50
CA ASN A 41 -17.65 7.77 3.72
C ASN A 41 -18.20 7.37 2.35
N GLN A 42 -18.53 8.35 1.51
CA GLN A 42 -19.05 8.09 0.18
C GLN A 42 -18.10 7.25 -0.67
N ASP A 43 -16.78 7.54 -0.64
CA ASP A 43 -15.78 6.81 -1.45
C ASP A 43 -15.70 5.33 -1.07
N SER A 44 -15.76 5.01 0.24
CA SER A 44 -15.74 3.62 0.72
C SER A 44 -17.00 2.86 0.32
N ASN A 45 -18.17 3.53 0.36
CA ASN A 45 -19.44 2.93 -0.04
C ASN A 45 -19.50 2.69 -1.56
N GLU A 46 -19.05 3.64 -2.37
CA GLU A 46 -18.94 3.49 -3.83
C GLU A 46 -17.96 2.38 -4.21
N LEU A 47 -16.81 2.29 -3.54
CA LEU A 47 -15.85 1.21 -3.79
C LEU A 47 -16.47 -0.15 -3.45
N THR A 48 -17.14 -0.28 -2.30
CA THR A 48 -17.80 -1.53 -1.90
C THR A 48 -18.81 -1.97 -2.95
N THR A 49 -19.69 -1.05 -3.38
CA THR A 49 -20.70 -1.33 -4.42
C THR A 49 -20.05 -1.73 -5.74
N THR A 50 -18.99 -1.04 -6.15
CA THR A 50 -18.27 -1.34 -7.40
C THR A 50 -17.60 -2.72 -7.35
N LEU A 51 -17.00 -3.09 -6.23
CA LEU A 51 -16.37 -4.40 -6.04
C LEU A 51 -17.42 -5.52 -6.11
N GLN A 52 -18.56 -5.34 -5.43
CA GLN A 52 -19.66 -6.30 -5.48
C GLN A 52 -20.24 -6.46 -6.89
N ALA A 53 -20.35 -5.37 -7.66
CA ALA A 53 -20.80 -5.41 -9.06
C ALA A 53 -19.83 -6.18 -9.98
N LYS A 54 -18.55 -6.32 -9.60
CA LYS A 54 -17.55 -7.17 -10.28
C LYS A 54 -17.68 -8.67 -9.93
N GLY A 55 -18.61 -9.04 -9.04
CA GLY A 55 -18.88 -10.44 -8.67
C GLY A 55 -17.93 -11.00 -7.61
N VAL A 56 -17.18 -10.17 -6.90
CA VAL A 56 -16.32 -10.57 -5.78
C VAL A 56 -16.95 -10.18 -4.45
N GLN A 57 -16.55 -10.84 -3.37
CA GLN A 57 -16.93 -10.41 -2.03
C GLN A 57 -16.10 -9.18 -1.63
N ALA A 58 -16.77 -8.19 -1.03
CA ALA A 58 -16.16 -6.95 -0.58
C ALA A 58 -16.51 -6.68 0.90
N LEU A 59 -15.52 -6.32 1.70
CA LEU A 59 -15.66 -5.99 3.13
C LEU A 59 -14.93 -4.68 3.41
N PHE A 60 -15.67 -3.65 3.79
CA PHE A 60 -15.10 -2.42 4.33
C PHE A 60 -15.02 -2.51 5.86
N ILE A 61 -13.88 -2.09 6.43
CA ILE A 61 -13.67 -2.05 7.88
C ILE A 61 -13.07 -0.68 8.24
N PRO A 62 -13.80 0.21 8.94
CA PRO A 62 -13.23 1.46 9.41
C PRO A 62 -12.14 1.17 10.45
N SER A 63 -10.93 1.72 10.23
CA SER A 63 -9.79 1.44 11.10
C SER A 63 -8.72 2.52 11.02
N ASN A 64 -8.20 2.93 12.18
CA ASN A 64 -6.99 3.71 12.26
C ASN A 64 -5.77 2.79 12.12
N ALA A 65 -5.07 2.86 10.98
CA ALA A 65 -3.92 2.00 10.71
C ALA A 65 -2.76 2.16 11.72
N ALA A 66 -2.66 3.31 12.39
CA ALA A 66 -1.65 3.56 13.42
C ALA A 66 -1.94 2.82 14.75
N ASP A 67 -3.17 2.33 14.95
CA ASP A 67 -3.56 1.59 16.14
C ASP A 67 -3.19 0.11 16.00
N PHE A 68 -2.41 -0.38 16.95
CA PHE A 68 -1.91 -1.77 16.95
C PHE A 68 -3.06 -2.77 17.18
N THR A 69 -3.94 -2.50 18.12
CA THR A 69 -5.06 -3.38 18.44
C THR A 69 -6.07 -3.43 17.30
N ALA A 70 -6.42 -2.27 16.75
CA ALA A 70 -7.33 -2.19 15.61
C ALA A 70 -6.81 -2.99 14.40
N ALA A 71 -5.50 -3.00 14.15
CA ALA A 71 -4.94 -3.81 13.06
C ALA A 71 -5.15 -5.33 13.29
N HIS A 72 -5.05 -5.82 14.54
CA HIS A 72 -5.35 -7.22 14.88
C HIS A 72 -6.84 -7.54 14.70
N ASP A 73 -7.71 -6.64 15.14
CA ASP A 73 -9.16 -6.80 14.98
C ASP A 73 -9.57 -6.85 13.52
N VAL A 74 -8.96 -6.01 12.67
CA VAL A 74 -9.18 -6.04 11.20
C VAL A 74 -8.76 -7.38 10.61
N ILE A 75 -7.56 -7.88 10.93
CA ILE A 75 -7.10 -9.18 10.43
C ILE A 75 -8.03 -10.30 10.87
N GLN A 76 -8.49 -10.28 12.13
CA GLN A 76 -9.42 -11.28 12.63
C GLN A 76 -10.75 -11.24 11.87
N GLN A 77 -11.33 -10.05 11.65
CA GLN A 77 -12.56 -9.89 10.87
C GLN A 77 -12.41 -10.39 9.42
N VAL A 78 -11.27 -10.12 8.78
CA VAL A 78 -10.98 -10.64 7.43
C VAL A 78 -10.94 -12.17 7.43
N VAL A 79 -10.27 -12.78 8.40
CA VAL A 79 -10.17 -14.24 8.50
C VAL A 79 -11.52 -14.86 8.83
N ASP A 80 -12.31 -14.25 9.70
CA ASP A 80 -13.66 -14.75 10.05
C ASP A 80 -14.61 -14.68 8.85
N THR A 81 -14.49 -13.64 8.01
CA THR A 81 -15.35 -13.44 6.84
C THR A 81 -14.95 -14.32 5.66
N PHE A 82 -13.67 -14.41 5.35
CA PHE A 82 -13.17 -15.05 4.12
C PHE A 82 -12.47 -16.40 4.37
N GLY A 83 -12.23 -16.78 5.62
CA GLY A 83 -11.52 -17.99 6.01
C GLY A 83 -9.99 -17.93 5.85
N LYS A 84 -9.46 -16.89 5.21
CA LYS A 84 -8.03 -16.77 4.88
C LYS A 84 -7.62 -15.33 4.55
N LEU A 85 -6.29 -15.11 4.51
CA LEU A 85 -5.68 -13.88 4.00
C LEU A 85 -4.49 -14.25 3.11
N ASP A 86 -4.62 -14.11 1.80
CA ASP A 86 -3.56 -14.45 0.83
C ASP A 86 -2.64 -13.27 0.52
N ILE A 87 -3.19 -12.03 0.50
CA ILE A 87 -2.47 -10.83 0.09
C ILE A 87 -2.73 -9.72 1.10
N LEU A 88 -1.66 -9.09 1.59
CA LEU A 88 -1.72 -7.88 2.41
C LEU A 88 -1.05 -6.73 1.66
N VAL A 89 -1.81 -5.64 1.42
CA VAL A 89 -1.29 -4.40 0.84
C VAL A 89 -1.33 -3.30 1.89
N CYS A 90 -0.17 -2.94 2.42
CA CYS A 90 -0.01 -1.82 3.34
C CYS A 90 0.17 -0.53 2.53
N ASN A 91 -0.95 0.15 2.26
CA ASN A 91 -0.98 1.34 1.40
C ASN A 91 -1.28 2.63 2.18
N ALA A 92 -1.94 2.57 3.33
CA ALA A 92 -2.27 3.75 4.13
C ALA A 92 -1.04 4.63 4.39
N GLY A 93 -1.21 5.94 4.24
CA GLY A 93 -0.13 6.89 4.45
C GLY A 93 -0.57 8.34 4.34
N ILE A 94 0.19 9.22 4.98
CA ILE A 94 -0.01 10.67 4.99
C ILE A 94 1.30 11.40 4.76
N THR A 95 1.20 12.68 4.41
CA THR A 95 2.31 13.64 4.40
C THR A 95 2.05 14.77 5.39
N ARG A 96 3.12 15.35 5.94
CA ARG A 96 3.13 16.59 6.74
C ARG A 96 4.38 17.37 6.37
N ASP A 97 4.39 17.87 5.15
CA ASP A 97 5.58 18.43 4.50
C ASP A 97 5.91 19.81 5.08
N THR A 98 7.14 19.96 5.56
CA THR A 98 7.70 21.22 6.00
C THR A 98 9.23 21.10 6.16
N LEU A 99 9.95 22.21 6.03
CA LEU A 99 11.40 22.22 6.26
C LEU A 99 11.73 21.76 7.70
N LEU A 100 12.79 20.99 7.85
CA LEU A 100 13.17 20.38 9.14
C LEU A 100 13.20 21.38 10.30
N MET A 101 13.73 22.58 10.07
CA MET A 101 13.80 23.63 11.11
C MET A 101 12.44 24.15 11.60
N ARG A 102 11.37 23.87 10.87
CA ARG A 102 10.00 24.26 11.21
C ARG A 102 9.10 23.06 11.50
N MET A 103 9.63 21.84 11.35
CA MET A 103 8.88 20.61 11.59
C MET A 103 8.62 20.45 13.07
N THR A 104 7.37 20.25 13.45
CA THR A 104 7.01 19.96 14.83
C THR A 104 7.17 18.47 15.12
N GLU A 105 7.39 18.12 16.40
CA GLU A 105 7.40 16.73 16.86
C GLU A 105 6.13 15.98 16.46
N GLN A 106 4.97 16.63 16.59
CA GLN A 106 3.69 16.04 16.18
C GLN A 106 3.63 15.71 14.68
N GLN A 107 4.15 16.58 13.81
CA GLN A 107 4.21 16.30 12.37
C GLN A 107 5.15 15.13 12.04
N TRP A 108 6.21 14.98 12.81
CA TRP A 108 7.11 13.84 12.71
C TRP A 108 6.41 12.55 13.14
N ASP A 109 5.83 12.55 14.35
CA ASP A 109 5.18 11.39 14.95
C ASP A 109 3.96 10.93 14.15
N ASP A 110 3.12 11.85 13.67
CA ASP A 110 1.97 11.53 12.83
C ASP A 110 2.39 10.71 11.60
N VAL A 111 3.44 11.18 10.90
CA VAL A 111 3.90 10.53 9.67
C VAL A 111 4.55 9.18 9.97
N LEU A 112 5.38 9.07 11.00
CA LEU A 112 6.00 7.80 11.39
C LEU A 112 4.94 6.79 11.85
N ASN A 113 3.96 7.21 12.63
CA ASN A 113 2.90 6.35 13.14
C ASN A 113 1.98 5.84 12.02
N VAL A 114 1.54 6.75 11.13
CA VAL A 114 0.62 6.34 10.07
C VAL A 114 1.34 5.60 8.94
N ASN A 115 2.55 6.00 8.55
CA ASN A 115 3.21 5.39 7.39
C ASN A 115 4.01 4.14 7.74
N LEU A 116 4.83 4.19 8.81
CA LEU A 116 5.77 3.11 9.12
C LEU A 116 5.20 2.14 10.17
N LYS A 117 4.72 2.68 11.29
CA LYS A 117 4.17 1.83 12.36
C LYS A 117 2.95 1.05 11.89
N SER A 118 2.11 1.63 11.02
CA SER A 118 0.97 0.89 10.45
C SER A 118 1.41 -0.36 9.68
N VAL A 119 2.49 -0.27 8.89
CA VAL A 119 3.03 -1.42 8.17
C VAL A 119 3.46 -2.52 9.15
N PHE A 120 4.15 -2.14 10.23
CA PHE A 120 4.48 -3.07 11.31
C PHE A 120 3.21 -3.70 11.92
N ASN A 121 2.21 -2.89 12.28
CA ASN A 121 0.98 -3.35 12.92
C ASN A 121 0.27 -4.44 12.08
N TYR A 122 0.01 -4.13 10.79
CA TYR A 122 -0.70 -5.06 9.90
C TYR A 122 0.14 -6.28 9.54
N CYS A 123 1.45 -6.13 9.31
CA CYS A 123 2.33 -7.28 9.07
C CYS A 123 2.41 -8.19 10.30
N HIS A 124 2.52 -7.61 11.51
CA HIS A 124 2.54 -8.37 12.76
C HIS A 124 1.24 -9.16 12.94
N ALA A 125 0.09 -8.52 12.72
CA ALA A 125 -1.22 -9.16 12.86
C ALA A 125 -1.47 -10.26 11.80
N ALA A 126 -1.02 -10.05 10.54
CA ALA A 126 -1.24 -10.99 9.44
C ALA A 126 -0.28 -12.19 9.46
N THR A 127 0.94 -12.02 9.97
CA THR A 127 1.99 -13.05 9.95
C THR A 127 1.56 -14.40 10.54
N PRO A 128 0.92 -14.49 11.72
CA PRO A 128 0.49 -15.78 12.28
C PRO A 128 -0.48 -16.54 11.35
N GLN A 129 -1.41 -15.82 10.71
CA GLN A 129 -2.35 -16.42 9.77
C GLN A 129 -1.64 -16.93 8.50
N MET A 130 -0.81 -16.12 7.87
CA MET A 130 -0.06 -16.50 6.68
C MET A 130 0.93 -17.65 6.96
N MET A 131 1.54 -17.67 8.15
CA MET A 131 2.42 -18.79 8.55
C MET A 131 1.66 -20.10 8.71
N ARG A 132 0.43 -20.10 9.25
CA ARG A 132 -0.43 -21.29 9.31
C ARG A 132 -0.80 -21.77 7.90
N GLN A 133 -1.12 -20.84 7.00
CA GLN A 133 -1.43 -21.14 5.60
C GLN A 133 -0.21 -21.62 4.80
N ARG A 134 1.01 -21.30 5.25
CA ARG A 134 2.28 -21.50 4.52
C ARG A 134 2.24 -20.85 3.12
N SER A 135 1.59 -19.71 3.04
CA SER A 135 1.41 -18.94 1.80
C SER A 135 1.04 -17.50 2.14
N GLY A 136 1.57 -16.55 1.38
CA GLY A 136 1.21 -15.13 1.52
C GLY A 136 2.02 -14.22 0.62
N SER A 137 1.45 -13.06 0.28
CA SER A 137 2.16 -11.97 -0.38
C SER A 137 1.90 -10.66 0.38
N ILE A 138 2.96 -10.09 0.93
CA ILE A 138 2.94 -8.79 1.62
C ILE A 138 3.54 -7.75 0.68
N ILE A 139 2.80 -6.66 0.44
CA ILE A 139 3.16 -5.57 -0.45
C ILE A 139 3.04 -4.26 0.34
N ALA A 140 4.13 -3.52 0.51
CA ALA A 140 4.12 -2.26 1.24
C ALA A 140 4.42 -1.08 0.30
N MET A 141 3.63 0.02 0.44
CA MET A 141 3.84 1.23 -0.33
C MET A 141 4.95 2.08 0.31
N SER A 142 6.15 2.04 -0.30
CA SER A 142 7.22 2.99 -0.05
C SER A 142 7.03 4.25 -0.93
N SER A 143 8.10 4.85 -1.40
CA SER A 143 8.14 6.01 -2.32
C SER A 143 9.55 6.18 -2.87
N VAL A 144 9.69 6.83 -4.04
CA VAL A 144 11.00 7.34 -4.49
C VAL A 144 11.63 8.29 -3.47
N VAL A 145 10.82 9.01 -2.71
CA VAL A 145 11.29 9.88 -1.62
C VAL A 145 11.94 9.06 -0.49
N GLY A 146 11.51 7.82 -0.26
CA GLY A 146 12.18 6.91 0.67
C GLY A 146 13.52 6.37 0.16
N ILE A 147 13.79 6.48 -1.13
CA ILE A 147 15.05 6.07 -1.76
C ILE A 147 16.03 7.24 -1.85
N GLY A 148 15.58 8.38 -2.42
CA GLY A 148 16.44 9.52 -2.74
C GLY A 148 16.34 10.70 -1.77
N GLY A 149 15.32 10.73 -0.89
CA GLY A 149 15.00 11.90 -0.07
C GLY A 149 14.29 13.00 -0.87
N ASN A 150 13.75 13.98 -0.16
CA ASN A 150 13.23 15.21 -0.75
C ASN A 150 13.25 16.34 0.29
N ALA A 151 13.60 17.55 -0.12
CA ALA A 151 13.59 18.71 0.76
C ALA A 151 12.17 18.98 1.30
N GLY A 152 12.03 19.24 2.60
CA GLY A 152 10.74 19.45 3.25
C GLY A 152 9.99 18.16 3.61
N GLN A 153 10.53 16.98 3.33
CA GLN A 153 9.90 15.69 3.57
C GLN A 153 10.75 14.75 4.44
N ALA A 154 11.50 15.28 5.41
CA ALA A 154 12.39 14.47 6.23
C ALA A 154 11.65 13.34 6.99
N ASN A 155 10.47 13.63 7.57
CA ASN A 155 9.60 12.65 8.22
C ASN A 155 9.08 11.60 7.23
N TYR A 156 8.59 12.03 6.08
CA TYR A 156 8.05 11.16 5.05
C TYR A 156 9.16 10.26 4.46
N ALA A 157 10.32 10.84 4.12
CA ALA A 157 11.50 10.11 3.65
C ALA A 157 11.94 9.04 4.64
N ALA A 158 12.07 9.40 5.93
CA ALA A 158 12.41 8.47 6.99
C ALA A 158 11.40 7.32 7.11
N SER A 159 10.08 7.63 7.08
CA SER A 159 9.04 6.61 7.14
C SER A 159 9.09 5.64 5.96
N LYS A 160 9.27 6.15 4.73
CA LYS A 160 9.29 5.35 3.51
C LYS A 160 10.58 4.56 3.32
N ALA A 161 11.72 5.09 3.78
CA ALA A 161 12.98 4.36 3.89
C ALA A 161 12.91 3.24 4.94
N GLY A 162 12.26 3.51 6.09
CA GLY A 162 12.03 2.52 7.14
C GLY A 162 11.22 1.31 6.64
N ILE A 163 10.20 1.53 5.79
CA ILE A 163 9.45 0.46 5.14
C ILE A 163 10.36 -0.44 4.31
N ILE A 164 11.30 0.13 3.56
CA ILE A 164 12.24 -0.64 2.74
C ILE A 164 13.09 -1.58 3.61
N GLY A 165 13.65 -1.06 4.70
CA GLY A 165 14.42 -1.87 5.66
C GLY A 165 13.58 -2.97 6.31
N PHE A 166 12.37 -2.61 6.76
CA PHE A 166 11.42 -3.53 7.38
C PHE A 166 11.06 -4.70 6.44
N ILE A 167 10.67 -4.41 5.20
CA ILE A 167 10.26 -5.41 4.20
C ILE A 167 11.43 -6.36 3.86
N LYS A 168 12.67 -5.84 3.74
CA LYS A 168 13.86 -6.68 3.52
C LYS A 168 14.12 -7.65 4.68
N SER A 169 13.91 -7.23 5.93
CA SER A 169 14.02 -8.10 7.10
C SER A 169 12.91 -9.16 7.10
N LEU A 170 11.66 -8.70 6.93
CA LEU A 170 10.49 -9.57 6.95
C LEU A 170 10.56 -10.66 5.86
N SER A 171 11.07 -10.34 4.67
CA SER A 171 11.25 -11.30 3.58
C SER A 171 12.18 -12.46 3.96
N LYS A 172 13.21 -12.19 4.76
CA LYS A 172 14.16 -13.23 5.24
C LYS A 172 13.54 -14.10 6.34
N GLU A 173 12.75 -13.50 7.22
CA GLU A 173 12.08 -14.22 8.32
C GLU A 173 11.00 -15.17 7.81
N LEU A 174 10.23 -14.73 6.81
CA LEU A 174 9.03 -15.44 6.36
C LEU A 174 9.25 -16.34 5.14
N GLY A 175 10.39 -16.21 4.45
CA GLY A 175 10.68 -16.96 3.22
C GLY A 175 10.57 -18.48 3.36
N ALA A 176 11.04 -19.04 4.47
CA ALA A 176 10.93 -20.50 4.76
C ALA A 176 9.48 -20.98 4.93
N ARG A 177 8.53 -20.07 5.07
CA ARG A 177 7.08 -20.32 5.15
C ARG A 177 6.35 -20.03 3.85
N ASN A 178 7.10 -19.82 2.74
CA ASN A 178 6.54 -19.49 1.43
C ASN A 178 5.70 -18.19 1.46
N ILE A 179 6.11 -17.22 2.28
CA ILE A 179 5.51 -15.89 2.36
C ILE A 179 6.51 -14.90 1.77
N ARG A 180 6.08 -14.15 0.77
CA ARG A 180 6.89 -13.12 0.10
C ARG A 180 6.56 -11.75 0.66
N ALA A 181 7.56 -10.89 0.79
CA ALA A 181 7.38 -9.50 1.22
C ALA A 181 8.17 -8.58 0.29
N ASN A 182 7.50 -7.62 -0.34
CA ASN A 182 8.09 -6.67 -1.28
C ASN A 182 7.57 -5.27 -1.04
N ALA A 183 8.30 -4.26 -1.49
CA ALA A 183 7.89 -2.87 -1.49
C ALA A 183 7.70 -2.35 -2.91
N ILE A 184 6.74 -1.46 -3.10
CA ILE A 184 6.62 -0.64 -4.31
C ILE A 184 7.02 0.78 -3.92
N ALA A 185 7.82 1.43 -4.76
CA ALA A 185 8.23 2.83 -4.59
C ALA A 185 7.64 3.68 -5.74
N PRO A 186 6.40 4.19 -5.59
CA PRO A 186 5.82 5.08 -6.59
C PRO A 186 6.61 6.40 -6.68
N GLY A 187 6.70 6.95 -7.89
CA GLY A 187 7.14 8.30 -8.15
C GLY A 187 5.99 9.29 -8.06
N PHE A 188 5.94 10.22 -9.01
CA PHE A 188 4.88 11.20 -9.10
C PHE A 188 3.66 10.61 -9.82
N ILE A 189 2.65 10.21 -9.05
CA ILE A 189 1.43 9.52 -9.52
C ILE A 189 0.24 10.47 -9.45
N LEU A 190 -0.60 10.47 -10.48
CA LEU A 190 -1.85 11.22 -10.51
C LEU A 190 -2.83 10.65 -9.48
N THR A 191 -3.04 11.42 -8.42
CA THR A 191 -4.00 11.18 -7.35
C THR A 191 -4.67 12.50 -7.01
N GLU A 192 -5.74 12.49 -6.25
CA GLU A 192 -6.36 13.74 -5.77
C GLU A 192 -5.34 14.67 -5.08
N MET A 193 -4.40 14.09 -4.33
CA MET A 193 -3.34 14.84 -3.65
C MET A 193 -2.43 15.57 -4.65
N THR A 194 -2.04 14.94 -5.75
CA THR A 194 -1.19 15.55 -6.77
C THR A 194 -1.96 16.48 -7.71
N LEU A 195 -3.25 16.22 -7.94
CA LEU A 195 -4.13 17.09 -8.69
C LEU A 195 -4.45 18.41 -7.96
N ALA A 196 -4.40 18.40 -6.61
CA ALA A 196 -4.56 19.60 -5.79
C ALA A 196 -3.35 20.57 -5.84
N LEU A 197 -2.21 20.12 -6.41
CA LEU A 197 -1.04 20.99 -6.60
C LEU A 197 -1.30 22.02 -7.73
N PRO A 198 -0.75 23.24 -7.63
CA PRO A 198 -0.79 24.21 -8.72
C PRO A 198 -0.20 23.65 -10.02
N ASP A 199 -0.77 24.03 -11.17
CA ASP A 199 -0.37 23.55 -12.48
C ASP A 199 1.12 23.78 -12.78
N GLU A 200 1.67 24.90 -12.34
CA GLU A 200 3.07 25.26 -12.48
C GLU A 200 3.98 24.27 -11.72
N VAL A 201 3.60 23.91 -10.49
CA VAL A 201 4.34 22.93 -9.68
C VAL A 201 4.31 21.56 -10.34
N ARG A 202 3.14 21.14 -10.84
CA ARG A 202 3.02 19.86 -11.58
C ARG A 202 3.88 19.86 -12.84
N ALA A 203 3.87 20.96 -13.60
CA ALA A 203 4.68 21.08 -14.80
C ALA A 203 6.19 20.96 -14.52
N GLU A 204 6.69 21.59 -13.44
CA GLU A 204 8.07 21.44 -13.02
C GLU A 204 8.42 20.01 -12.60
N MET A 205 7.54 19.35 -11.85
CA MET A 205 7.73 17.94 -11.48
C MET A 205 7.79 17.02 -12.72
N ILE A 206 6.93 17.25 -13.71
CA ILE A 206 6.92 16.47 -14.97
C ILE A 206 8.24 16.64 -15.73
N LYS A 207 8.86 17.82 -15.70
CA LYS A 207 10.17 18.05 -16.35
C LYS A 207 11.28 17.17 -15.74
N MET A 208 11.18 16.84 -14.46
CA MET A 208 12.16 15.96 -13.78
C MET A 208 11.95 14.48 -14.10
N ILE A 209 10.81 14.10 -14.69
CA ILE A 209 10.49 12.72 -15.04
C ILE A 209 10.96 12.45 -16.48
N PRO A 210 11.90 11.52 -16.72
CA PRO A 210 12.37 11.20 -18.09
C PRO A 210 11.24 10.78 -19.04
N MET A 211 10.21 10.06 -18.57
CA MET A 211 9.03 9.70 -19.36
C MET A 211 8.08 10.88 -19.64
N ARG A 212 8.36 12.10 -19.13
CA ARG A 212 7.66 13.36 -19.42
C ARG A 212 6.16 13.34 -19.12
N ARG A 213 5.72 12.52 -18.19
CA ARG A 213 4.35 12.48 -17.68
C ARG A 213 4.32 11.97 -16.24
N CYS A 214 3.24 12.26 -15.54
CA CYS A 214 2.93 11.57 -14.30
C CYS A 214 2.61 10.09 -14.57
N GLY A 215 2.80 9.24 -13.57
CA GLY A 215 2.26 7.89 -13.59
C GLY A 215 0.77 7.90 -13.22
N GLU A 216 0.05 6.89 -13.68
CA GLU A 216 -1.35 6.65 -13.30
C GLU A 216 -1.41 5.68 -12.12
N THR A 217 -2.48 5.74 -11.33
CA THR A 217 -2.70 4.81 -10.20
C THR A 217 -2.72 3.36 -10.64
N GLU A 218 -3.24 3.09 -11.85
CA GLU A 218 -3.30 1.77 -12.50
C GLU A 218 -1.93 1.20 -12.81
N GLU A 219 -0.92 2.05 -13.06
CA GLU A 219 0.45 1.57 -13.32
C GLU A 219 1.07 1.01 -12.04
N VAL A 220 0.78 1.62 -10.90
CA VAL A 220 1.17 1.09 -9.58
C VAL A 220 0.38 -0.18 -9.25
N ALA A 221 -0.92 -0.19 -9.54
CA ALA A 221 -1.79 -1.34 -9.32
C ALA A 221 -1.34 -2.58 -10.13
N LYS A 222 -0.86 -2.40 -11.37
CA LYS A 222 -0.31 -3.49 -12.20
C LYS A 222 0.92 -4.13 -11.57
N VAL A 223 1.79 -3.35 -10.95
CA VAL A 223 2.96 -3.88 -10.22
C VAL A 223 2.51 -4.60 -8.95
N ALA A 224 1.52 -4.06 -8.23
CA ALA A 224 0.93 -4.75 -7.08
C ALA A 224 0.30 -6.09 -7.50
N LEU A 225 -0.41 -6.14 -8.64
CA LEU A 225 -0.99 -7.38 -9.19
C LEU A 225 0.09 -8.41 -9.54
N PHE A 226 1.20 -7.99 -10.15
CA PHE A 226 2.35 -8.87 -10.39
C PHE A 226 2.88 -9.45 -9.07
N LEU A 227 3.10 -8.61 -8.05
CA LEU A 227 3.60 -9.05 -6.76
C LEU A 227 2.61 -9.92 -5.98
N ALA A 228 1.31 -9.75 -6.18
CA ALA A 228 0.26 -10.57 -5.60
C ALA A 228 0.14 -11.96 -6.25
N SER A 229 0.58 -12.10 -7.49
CA SER A 229 0.41 -13.29 -8.32
C SER A 229 1.58 -14.28 -8.22
N ASP A 230 1.37 -15.48 -8.78
CA ASP A 230 2.38 -16.51 -8.86
C ASP A 230 3.52 -16.17 -9.85
N LEU A 231 3.34 -15.16 -10.72
CA LEU A 231 4.40 -14.66 -11.60
C LEU A 231 5.60 -14.10 -10.81
N SER A 232 5.39 -13.71 -9.57
CA SER A 232 6.43 -13.24 -8.65
C SER A 232 6.83 -14.27 -7.59
N SER A 233 6.62 -15.57 -7.85
CA SER A 233 6.84 -16.65 -6.87
C SER A 233 8.26 -16.69 -6.30
N TYR A 234 9.26 -16.19 -7.02
CA TYR A 234 10.65 -16.09 -6.54
C TYR A 234 11.12 -14.66 -6.30
N VAL A 235 10.18 -13.69 -6.20
CA VAL A 235 10.45 -12.27 -5.94
C VAL A 235 10.10 -11.96 -4.50
N SER A 236 11.10 -11.75 -3.64
CA SER A 236 10.94 -11.38 -2.23
C SER A 236 12.07 -10.45 -1.78
N GLY A 237 11.79 -9.51 -0.88
CA GLY A 237 12.73 -8.52 -0.39
C GLY A 237 13.07 -7.40 -1.38
N GLN A 238 12.33 -7.27 -2.47
CA GLN A 238 12.59 -6.30 -3.52
C GLN A 238 11.87 -4.97 -3.29
N VAL A 239 12.44 -3.91 -3.86
CA VAL A 239 11.82 -2.57 -3.96
C VAL A 239 11.67 -2.26 -5.44
N ILE A 240 10.43 -2.21 -5.91
CA ILE A 240 10.13 -1.95 -7.32
C ILE A 240 9.69 -0.49 -7.48
N SER A 241 10.49 0.31 -8.15
CA SER A 241 10.15 1.69 -8.46
C SER A 241 9.17 1.75 -9.64
N VAL A 242 8.10 2.57 -9.48
CA VAL A 242 7.11 2.88 -10.53
C VAL A 242 7.11 4.39 -10.68
N ASN A 243 8.08 4.92 -11.42
CA ASN A 243 8.46 6.33 -11.32
C ASN A 243 8.83 7.01 -12.66
N GLY A 244 8.64 6.36 -13.79
CA GLY A 244 9.01 6.93 -15.09
C GLY A 244 10.50 7.27 -15.24
N ALA A 245 11.37 6.51 -14.55
CA ALA A 245 12.82 6.72 -14.45
C ALA A 245 13.22 7.99 -13.66
N MET A 246 12.33 8.56 -12.86
CA MET A 246 12.64 9.60 -11.88
C MET A 246 13.62 9.01 -10.85
N GLY A 247 14.86 9.52 -10.83
CA GLY A 247 15.98 9.03 -10.01
C GLY A 247 15.90 9.49 -8.58
#